data_247f14489cec3591e7dec4285ce6a6a7
#
_entry.id   247f14489cec3591e7dec4285ce6a6a7
#
_cell.length_a   1.000
_cell.length_b   1.000
_cell.length_c   1.000
_cell.angle_alpha   90.00
_cell.angle_beta   90.00
_cell.angle_gamma   90.00
#
_symmetry.space_group_name_H-M   'P 1'
#
loop_
_entity.id
_entity.type
_entity.pdbx_description
1 polymer ?
#
loop_
_entity_poly.entity_id
_entity_poly.type
_entity_poly.pdbx_seq_one_letter_code
_entity_poly.pdbx_strand_id
1 'polypeptide(L)'
;MRPTFRKLEVKDIGHLEKLVADNVEGVEPGLKVVDSRLLLGHAAIDLVGLDSRGSLALIALDFTADEGLLLRVMDAYSWCLEFPDTLRRLYPMAQLSTARPPRILFIVERLTDSFLRRIKQLSFLEIDCFEFRHLEVNGESVVFFDHVERLRKAAA
;
A
#
# COMPACT_ATOMS: atom_id res chain seq x y z
N MET A 1 -18.59 -22.65 23.10
CA MET A 1 -17.13 -22.48 23.05
C MET A 1 -16.80 -21.02 22.96
N ARG A 2 -15.91 -20.54 23.79
CA ARG A 2 -15.45 -19.16 23.68
C ARG A 2 -14.39 -19.06 22.58
N PRO A 3 -14.48 -18.09 21.65
CA PRO A 3 -13.41 -17.87 20.70
C PRO A 3 -12.14 -17.41 21.43
N THR A 4 -11.00 -17.93 21.02
CA THR A 4 -9.71 -17.49 21.52
C THR A 4 -8.96 -16.78 20.40
N PHE A 5 -8.29 -15.70 20.77
CA PHE A 5 -7.43 -15.00 19.81
C PHE A 5 -6.23 -14.43 20.53
N ARG A 6 -5.14 -14.32 19.80
CA ARG A 6 -3.92 -13.69 20.27
C ARG A 6 -3.19 -13.02 19.11
N LYS A 7 -2.41 -12.00 19.44
CA LYS A 7 -1.57 -11.33 18.45
C LYS A 7 -0.42 -12.23 18.02
N LEU A 8 -0.17 -12.30 16.71
CA LEU A 8 1.00 -12.97 16.16
C LEU A 8 2.00 -11.92 15.68
N GLU A 9 3.27 -12.15 15.92
CA GLU A 9 4.32 -11.26 15.40
C GLU A 9 4.52 -11.43 13.92
N VAL A 10 4.81 -10.31 13.25
CA VAL A 10 5.35 -10.29 11.90
C VAL A 10 6.84 -10.04 12.03
N LYS A 11 7.67 -10.96 11.55
CA LYS A 11 9.10 -10.98 11.84
C LYS A 11 9.88 -9.88 11.13
N ASP A 12 9.56 -9.63 9.87
CA ASP A 12 10.28 -8.69 9.02
C ASP A 12 9.41 -8.26 7.84
N ILE A 13 9.93 -7.39 7.00
CA ILE A 13 9.20 -6.87 5.83
C ILE A 13 8.89 -8.00 4.84
N GLY A 14 9.79 -8.96 4.65
CA GLY A 14 9.52 -10.10 3.76
C GLY A 14 8.34 -10.93 4.21
N HIS A 15 8.20 -11.16 5.51
CA HIS A 15 7.04 -11.82 6.09
C HIS A 15 5.77 -10.99 5.88
N LEU A 16 5.86 -9.68 6.08
CA LEU A 16 4.73 -8.77 5.86
C LEU A 16 4.30 -8.75 4.39
N GLU A 17 5.25 -8.70 3.46
CA GLU A 17 4.95 -8.75 2.01
C GLU A 17 4.12 -10.00 1.68
N LYS A 18 4.53 -11.15 2.21
CA LYS A 18 3.83 -12.40 1.96
C LYS A 18 2.43 -12.39 2.56
N LEU A 19 2.29 -11.92 3.81
CA LEU A 19 0.98 -11.82 4.46
C LEU A 19 0.02 -10.93 3.67
N VAL A 20 0.50 -9.79 3.21
CA VAL A 20 -0.33 -8.86 2.43
C VAL A 20 -0.69 -9.46 1.07
N ALA A 21 0.28 -10.03 0.37
CA ALA A 21 0.03 -10.64 -0.95
C ALA A 21 -0.97 -11.80 -0.86
N ASP A 22 -0.85 -12.64 0.16
CA ASP A 22 -1.75 -13.79 0.36
C ASP A 22 -3.15 -13.38 0.80
N ASN A 23 -3.32 -12.16 1.33
CA ASN A 23 -4.58 -11.69 1.91
C ASN A 23 -5.05 -10.36 1.29
N VAL A 24 -4.60 -10.05 0.10
CA VAL A 24 -4.83 -8.73 -0.53
C VAL A 24 -6.31 -8.41 -0.73
N GLU A 25 -7.14 -9.41 -0.89
CA GLU A 25 -8.59 -9.24 -0.99
C GLU A 25 -9.18 -8.63 0.29
N GLY A 26 -8.54 -8.87 1.44
CA GLY A 26 -8.93 -8.25 2.71
C GLY A 26 -8.54 -6.77 2.81
N VAL A 27 -7.63 -6.30 1.98
CA VAL A 27 -7.29 -4.88 1.88
C VAL A 27 -8.38 -4.14 1.11
N GLU A 28 -8.70 -4.66 -0.06
CA GLU A 28 -9.74 -4.06 -0.92
C GLU A 28 -10.27 -5.15 -1.85
N PRO A 29 -11.60 -5.32 -1.97
CA PRO A 29 -12.17 -6.30 -2.88
C PRO A 29 -11.75 -6.04 -4.34
N GLY A 30 -11.29 -7.09 -5.00
CA GLY A 30 -10.85 -7.02 -6.40
C GLY A 30 -9.42 -6.53 -6.59
N LEU A 31 -8.70 -6.17 -5.52
CA LEU A 31 -7.30 -5.81 -5.61
C LEU A 31 -6.45 -7.07 -5.82
N LYS A 32 -5.51 -6.99 -6.75
CA LYS A 32 -4.58 -8.09 -7.06
C LYS A 32 -3.15 -7.58 -6.99
N VAL A 33 -2.25 -8.37 -6.45
CA VAL A 33 -0.82 -8.08 -6.50
C VAL A 33 -0.29 -8.55 -7.85
N VAL A 34 0.30 -7.65 -8.62
CA VAL A 34 0.81 -7.95 -9.97
C VAL A 34 2.33 -7.93 -10.03
N ASP A 35 3.00 -7.36 -9.04
CA ASP A 35 4.45 -7.31 -8.99
C ASP A 35 4.92 -7.07 -7.56
N SER A 36 6.21 -7.31 -7.30
CA SER A 36 6.84 -7.05 -6.02
C SER A 36 8.21 -6.43 -6.23
N ARG A 37 8.64 -5.65 -5.23
CA ARG A 37 9.98 -5.02 -5.18
C ARG A 37 10.29 -4.22 -6.45
N LEU A 38 9.40 -3.32 -6.81
CA LEU A 38 9.59 -2.42 -7.93
C LEU A 38 10.62 -1.35 -7.56
N LEU A 39 11.67 -1.24 -8.37
CA LEU A 39 12.69 -0.21 -8.21
C LEU A 39 12.39 0.96 -9.13
N LEU A 40 12.24 2.14 -8.53
CA LEU A 40 11.93 3.38 -9.23
C LEU A 40 12.99 4.44 -8.87
N GLY A 41 14.04 4.51 -9.68
CA GLY A 41 15.17 5.37 -9.36
C GLY A 41 15.88 4.88 -8.11
N HIS A 42 15.90 5.71 -7.07
CA HIS A 42 16.49 5.37 -5.76
C HIS A 42 15.48 4.79 -4.78
N ALA A 43 14.22 4.75 -5.16
CA ALA A 43 13.15 4.27 -4.29
C ALA A 43 12.72 2.86 -4.68
N ALA A 44 12.25 2.11 -3.68
CA ALA A 44 11.68 0.79 -3.89
C ALA A 44 10.25 0.77 -3.36
N ILE A 45 9.36 0.14 -4.12
CA ILE A 45 7.99 -0.13 -3.69
C ILE A 45 7.87 -1.63 -3.39
N ASP A 46 7.30 -1.95 -2.26
CA ASP A 46 7.25 -3.33 -1.78
C ASP A 46 6.35 -4.22 -2.65
N LEU A 47 5.15 -3.76 -2.95
CA LEU A 47 4.20 -4.48 -3.78
C LEU A 47 3.54 -3.52 -4.77
N VAL A 48 3.17 -4.06 -5.94
CA VAL A 48 2.39 -3.33 -6.93
C VAL A 48 1.08 -4.06 -7.13
N GLY A 49 -0.03 -3.33 -7.00
CA GLY A 49 -1.36 -3.88 -7.14
C GLY A 49 -2.10 -3.31 -8.34
N LEU A 50 -3.15 -4.02 -8.74
CA LEU A 50 -4.10 -3.57 -9.75
C LEU A 50 -5.48 -3.68 -9.12
N ASP A 51 -6.23 -2.59 -9.07
CA ASP A 51 -7.55 -2.60 -8.46
C ASP A 51 -8.63 -3.03 -9.47
N SER A 52 -9.87 -3.16 -8.98
CA SER A 52 -10.99 -3.60 -9.82
C SER A 52 -11.36 -2.62 -10.94
N ARG A 53 -10.90 -1.36 -10.84
CA ARG A 53 -11.13 -0.33 -11.86
C ARG A 53 -9.98 -0.21 -12.85
N GLY A 54 -8.95 -1.05 -12.70
CA GLY A 54 -7.77 -1.00 -13.55
C GLY A 54 -6.71 0.01 -13.13
N SER A 55 -6.85 0.61 -11.94
CA SER A 55 -5.85 1.54 -11.42
C SER A 55 -4.66 0.79 -10.83
N LEU A 56 -3.47 1.31 -11.10
CA LEU A 56 -2.25 0.79 -10.49
C LEU A 56 -2.14 1.31 -9.06
N ALA A 57 -1.76 0.43 -8.14
CA ALA A 57 -1.57 0.79 -6.73
C ALA A 57 -0.13 0.50 -6.32
N LEU A 58 0.55 1.52 -5.82
CA LEU A 58 1.87 1.37 -5.21
C LEU A 58 1.64 1.10 -3.72
N ILE A 59 2.02 -0.09 -3.29
CA ILE A 59 1.76 -0.56 -1.92
C ILE A 59 3.06 -0.50 -1.14
N ALA A 60 3.10 0.37 -0.14
CA ALA A 60 4.25 0.56 0.73
C ALA A 60 3.97 -0.05 2.10
N LEU A 61 4.90 -0.87 2.55
CA LEU A 61 4.78 -1.64 3.79
C LEU A 61 5.81 -1.17 4.80
N ASP A 62 5.42 -1.10 6.06
CA ASP A 62 6.33 -0.89 7.17
C ASP A 62 5.64 -1.28 8.48
N PHE A 63 6.38 -1.29 9.58
CA PHE A 63 5.81 -1.52 10.91
C PHE A 63 5.28 -0.24 11.51
N THR A 64 6.07 0.84 11.47
CA THR A 64 5.63 2.16 11.92
C THR A 64 5.74 3.15 10.76
N ALA A 65 4.68 3.89 10.51
CA ALA A 65 4.70 4.94 9.51
C ALA A 65 5.53 6.13 10.01
N ASP A 66 6.67 6.35 9.39
CA ASP A 66 7.62 7.40 9.74
C ASP A 66 8.01 8.24 8.52
N GLU A 67 8.91 9.20 8.74
CA GLU A 67 9.39 10.07 7.64
C GLU A 67 10.11 9.28 6.55
N GLY A 68 10.87 8.25 6.92
CA GLY A 68 11.59 7.42 5.94
C GLY A 68 10.64 6.74 4.97
N LEU A 69 9.53 6.19 5.48
CA LEU A 69 8.49 5.60 4.64
C LEU A 69 7.88 6.65 3.70
N LEU A 70 7.56 7.82 4.23
CA LEU A 70 6.95 8.89 3.46
C LEU A 70 7.88 9.37 2.34
N LEU A 71 9.16 9.62 2.65
CA LEU A 71 10.15 10.06 1.66
C LEU A 71 10.34 9.03 0.57
N ARG A 72 10.39 7.75 0.92
CA ARG A 72 10.53 6.66 -0.04
C ARG A 72 9.37 6.64 -1.03
N VAL A 73 8.15 6.80 -0.53
CA VAL A 73 6.95 6.81 -1.38
C VAL A 73 6.87 8.07 -2.22
N MET A 74 7.24 9.22 -1.67
CA MET A 74 7.29 10.47 -2.43
C MET A 74 8.27 10.37 -3.61
N ASP A 75 9.45 9.80 -3.38
CA ASP A 75 10.44 9.58 -4.44
C ASP A 75 9.90 8.65 -5.52
N ALA A 76 9.26 7.55 -5.12
CA ALA A 76 8.67 6.60 -6.07
C ALA A 76 7.55 7.24 -6.88
N TYR A 77 6.69 8.00 -6.23
CA TYR A 77 5.58 8.67 -6.90
C TYR A 77 6.08 9.74 -7.88
N SER A 78 7.08 10.52 -7.48
CA SER A 78 7.72 11.50 -8.35
C SER A 78 8.29 10.85 -9.60
N TRP A 79 8.94 9.70 -9.45
CA TRP A 79 9.46 8.94 -10.58
C TRP A 79 8.32 8.55 -11.54
N CYS A 80 7.20 8.08 -11.01
CA CYS A 80 6.04 7.70 -11.82
C CYS A 80 5.48 8.88 -12.63
N LEU A 81 5.46 10.07 -12.03
CA LEU A 81 4.99 11.28 -12.73
C LEU A 81 5.97 11.77 -13.79
N GLU A 82 7.27 11.56 -13.56
CA GLU A 82 8.32 11.97 -14.49
C GLU A 82 8.46 11.00 -15.67
N PHE A 83 8.24 9.71 -15.44
CA PHE A 83 8.42 8.67 -16.46
C PHE A 83 7.14 7.87 -16.72
N PRO A 84 6.04 8.52 -17.10
CA PRO A 84 4.75 7.81 -17.25
C PRO A 84 4.76 6.77 -18.37
N ASP A 85 5.52 7.01 -19.44
CA ASP A 85 5.59 6.07 -20.57
C ASP A 85 6.30 4.78 -20.17
N THR A 86 7.36 4.87 -19.39
CA THR A 86 8.06 3.69 -18.86
C THR A 86 7.14 2.88 -17.98
N LEU A 87 6.40 3.55 -17.11
CA LEU A 87 5.47 2.88 -16.22
C LEU A 87 4.35 2.16 -16.99
N ARG A 88 3.83 2.78 -18.05
CA ARG A 88 2.82 2.15 -18.93
C ARG A 88 3.36 0.92 -19.62
N ARG A 89 4.63 0.92 -20.00
CA ARG A 89 5.27 -0.25 -20.64
C ARG A 89 5.47 -1.39 -19.64
N LEU A 90 5.79 -1.07 -18.39
CA LEU A 90 5.95 -2.08 -17.34
C LEU A 90 4.61 -2.73 -16.97
N TYR A 91 3.54 -1.94 -16.97
CA TYR A 91 2.21 -2.38 -16.55
C TYR A 91 1.16 -2.03 -17.59
N PRO A 92 1.20 -2.70 -18.76
CA PRO A 92 0.26 -2.38 -19.86
C PRO A 92 -1.19 -2.69 -19.53
N MET A 93 -1.44 -3.56 -18.53
CA MET A 93 -2.79 -3.87 -18.07
C MET A 93 -3.42 -2.75 -17.24
N ALA A 94 -2.63 -1.81 -16.72
CA ALA A 94 -3.13 -0.74 -15.87
C ALA A 94 -3.57 0.45 -16.70
N GLN A 95 -4.62 1.14 -16.24
CA GLN A 95 -5.09 2.38 -16.84
C GLN A 95 -4.32 3.55 -16.23
N LEU A 96 -3.23 3.93 -16.87
CA LEU A 96 -2.36 5.00 -16.42
C LEU A 96 -2.42 6.18 -17.36
N SER A 97 -2.61 7.40 -16.81
CA SER A 97 -2.59 8.64 -17.56
C SER A 97 -2.22 9.79 -16.62
N THR A 98 -2.03 11.00 -17.14
CA THR A 98 -1.81 12.19 -16.31
C THR A 98 -2.97 12.45 -15.36
N ALA A 99 -4.19 12.17 -15.80
CA ALA A 99 -5.39 12.31 -14.97
C ALA A 99 -5.59 11.13 -14.02
N ARG A 100 -4.88 10.03 -14.25
CA ARG A 100 -5.04 8.80 -13.47
C ARG A 100 -3.66 8.20 -13.12
N PRO A 101 -2.90 8.92 -12.27
CA PRO A 101 -1.63 8.38 -11.78
C PRO A 101 -1.86 7.21 -10.84
N PRO A 102 -0.80 6.48 -10.46
CA PRO A 102 -0.94 5.39 -9.51
C PRO A 102 -1.53 5.85 -8.18
N ARG A 103 -2.31 4.97 -7.57
CA ARG A 103 -2.77 5.14 -6.19
C ARG A 103 -1.62 4.79 -5.24
N ILE A 104 -1.69 5.32 -4.03
CA ILE A 104 -0.75 4.97 -2.96
C ILE A 104 -1.52 4.26 -1.85
N LEU A 105 -1.05 3.09 -1.45
CA LEU A 105 -1.55 2.36 -0.30
C LEU A 105 -0.43 2.18 0.71
N PHE A 106 -0.64 2.68 1.93
CA PHE A 106 0.23 2.42 3.06
C PHE A 106 -0.39 1.32 3.90
N ILE A 107 0.33 0.24 4.12
CA ILE A 107 -0.10 -0.85 5.00
C ILE A 107 0.99 -1.02 6.06
N VAL A 108 0.68 -0.62 7.28
CA VAL A 108 1.63 -0.56 8.39
C VAL A 108 1.01 -1.17 9.64
N GLU A 109 1.84 -1.48 10.63
CA GLU A 109 1.32 -1.94 11.91
C GLU A 109 0.74 -0.78 12.70
N ARG A 110 1.41 0.39 12.65
CA ARG A 110 0.98 1.56 13.39
C ARG A 110 1.16 2.84 12.59
N LEU A 111 0.07 3.58 12.43
CA LEU A 111 0.07 4.93 11.90
C LEU A 111 0.27 5.92 13.04
N THR A 112 0.92 7.04 12.75
CA THR A 112 1.09 8.13 13.70
C THR A 112 0.29 9.35 13.28
N ASP A 113 -0.13 10.18 14.24
CA ASP A 113 -0.87 11.41 13.94
C ASP A 113 -0.06 12.36 13.06
N SER A 114 1.24 12.45 13.30
CA SER A 114 2.12 13.30 12.51
C SER A 114 2.21 12.82 11.05
N PHE A 115 2.29 11.52 10.83
CA PHE A 115 2.28 10.95 9.48
C PHE A 115 0.96 11.28 8.77
N LEU A 116 -0.17 11.05 9.43
CA LEU A 116 -1.49 11.32 8.85
C LEU A 116 -1.67 12.81 8.51
N ARG A 117 -1.18 13.71 9.37
CA ARG A 117 -1.23 15.14 9.07
C ARG A 117 -0.40 15.51 7.85
N ARG A 118 0.79 14.91 7.71
CA ARG A 118 1.68 15.19 6.58
C ARG A 118 1.12 14.73 5.24
N ILE A 119 0.54 13.54 5.19
CA ILE A 119 0.01 13.02 3.92
C ILE A 119 -1.15 13.85 3.40
N LYS A 120 -1.90 14.52 4.27
CA LYS A 120 -3.00 15.40 3.87
C LYS A 120 -2.53 16.64 3.13
N GLN A 121 -1.27 17.00 3.28
CA GLN A 121 -0.68 18.19 2.63
C GLN A 121 0.01 17.85 1.30
N LEU A 122 0.13 16.57 0.96
CA LEU A 122 0.78 16.13 -0.27
C LEU A 122 -0.18 16.14 -1.45
N SER A 123 0.39 16.20 -2.65
CA SER A 123 -0.38 16.28 -3.89
C SER A 123 -0.75 14.94 -4.49
N PHE A 124 -0.65 13.86 -3.74
CA PHE A 124 -1.17 12.56 -4.18
C PHE A 124 -2.67 12.63 -4.38
N LEU A 125 -3.16 12.09 -5.49
CA LEU A 125 -4.60 12.13 -5.78
C LEU A 125 -5.39 11.12 -4.98
N GLU A 126 -4.83 9.93 -4.78
CA GLU A 126 -5.49 8.86 -4.04
C GLU A 126 -4.51 8.20 -3.07
N ILE A 127 -4.80 8.30 -1.79
CA ILE A 127 -4.04 7.63 -0.73
C ILE A 127 -5.01 6.86 0.15
N ASP A 128 -4.67 5.63 0.46
CA ASP A 128 -5.35 4.84 1.47
C ASP A 128 -4.33 4.36 2.48
N CYS A 129 -4.66 4.48 3.77
CA CYS A 129 -3.79 4.04 4.87
C CYS A 129 -4.49 2.96 5.67
N PHE A 130 -3.80 1.85 5.86
CA PHE A 130 -4.29 0.70 6.60
C PHE A 130 -3.35 0.36 7.75
N GLU A 131 -3.93 -0.07 8.86
CA GLU A 131 -3.17 -0.77 9.90
C GLU A 131 -3.48 -2.25 9.80
N PHE A 132 -2.46 -3.10 9.86
CA PHE A 132 -2.67 -4.54 9.85
C PHE A 132 -2.61 -5.11 11.26
N ARG A 133 -3.36 -6.20 11.44
CA ARG A 133 -3.30 -7.02 12.66
C ARG A 133 -3.17 -8.47 12.24
N HIS A 134 -2.11 -9.12 12.68
CA HIS A 134 -1.91 -10.54 12.46
C HIS A 134 -2.31 -11.27 13.73
N LEU A 135 -3.31 -12.11 13.63
CA LEU A 135 -3.95 -12.75 14.78
C LEU A 135 -4.05 -14.25 14.57
N GLU A 136 -4.02 -14.98 15.66
CA GLU A 136 -4.45 -16.37 15.70
C GLU A 136 -5.84 -16.40 16.32
N VAL A 137 -6.81 -16.93 15.58
CA VAL A 137 -8.20 -17.04 16.02
C VAL A 137 -8.57 -18.52 15.98
N ASN A 138 -8.86 -19.10 17.15
CA ASN A 138 -9.21 -20.52 17.28
C ASN A 138 -8.18 -21.45 16.61
N GLY A 139 -6.90 -21.13 16.76
CA GLY A 139 -5.80 -21.91 16.20
C GLY A 139 -5.45 -21.59 14.75
N GLU A 140 -6.20 -20.71 14.09
CA GLU A 140 -5.96 -20.31 12.69
C GLU A 140 -5.36 -18.92 12.60
N SER A 141 -4.38 -18.76 11.71
CA SER A 141 -3.77 -17.46 11.45
C SER A 141 -4.67 -16.64 10.53
N VAL A 142 -4.98 -15.41 10.94
CA VAL A 142 -5.77 -14.47 10.16
C VAL A 142 -5.09 -13.11 10.13
N VAL A 143 -5.34 -12.35 9.08
CA VAL A 143 -4.87 -10.98 8.96
C VAL A 143 -6.08 -10.07 8.78
N PHE A 144 -6.14 -9.05 9.62
CA PHE A 144 -7.16 -8.01 9.52
C PHE A 144 -6.51 -6.71 9.09
N PHE A 145 -7.14 -6.01 8.14
CA PHE A 145 -6.69 -4.69 7.67
C PHE A 145 -7.73 -3.66 8.06
N ASP A 146 -7.32 -2.73 8.92
CA ASP A 146 -8.15 -1.62 9.36
C ASP A 146 -7.90 -0.42 8.46
N HIS A 147 -8.90 0.02 7.70
CA HIS A 147 -8.82 1.16 6.81
C HIS A 147 -8.95 2.45 7.63
N VAL A 148 -7.83 3.06 7.96
CA VAL A 148 -7.77 4.19 8.90
C VAL A 148 -8.02 5.52 8.20
N GLU A 149 -7.49 5.71 6.99
CA GLU A 149 -7.59 6.99 6.29
C GLU A 149 -7.77 6.77 4.79
N ARG A 150 -8.64 7.56 4.21
CA ARG A 150 -8.87 7.58 2.77
C ARG A 150 -8.85 9.03 2.29
N LEU A 151 -7.90 9.34 1.43
CA LEU A 151 -7.77 10.67 0.85
C LEU A 151 -8.02 10.61 -0.64
N ARG A 152 -8.87 11.51 -1.13
CA ARG A 152 -9.17 11.68 -2.55
C ARG A 152 -9.11 13.16 -2.86
N LYS A 153 -8.23 13.55 -3.77
CA LYS A 153 -8.08 14.94 -4.21
C LYS A 153 -8.55 15.07 -5.64
N ALA A 154 -9.21 16.18 -5.93
CA ALA A 154 -9.58 16.49 -7.29
C ALA A 154 -8.32 16.70 -8.13
N ALA A 155 -8.29 16.17 -9.35
CA ALA A 155 -7.24 16.45 -10.30
C ALA A 155 -7.32 17.95 -10.69
N ALA A 156 -6.18 18.62 -10.64
CA ALA A 156 -6.10 20.02 -11.01
C ALA A 156 -6.25 20.20 -12.53
#